data_5e8a1599805e731ea5c34c65e51cb114
#
_entry.id   5e8a1599805e731ea5c34c65e51cb114
#
_cell.length_a   1.000
_cell.length_b   1.000
_cell.length_c   1.000
_cell.angle_alpha   90.00
_cell.angle_beta   90.00
_cell.angle_gamma   90.00
#
_symmetry.space_group_name_H-M   'P 1'
#
loop_
_entity.id
_entity.type
_entity.pdbx_description
1 polymer ?
#
loop_
_entity_poly.entity_id
_entity_poly.type
_entity_poly.pdbx_seq_one_letter_code
_entity_poly.pdbx_strand_id
1 'polypeptide(L)'
;MAKGRGGLGRGLESLFEDAAPSFESDTRIETLPLREIEPDPDQPRKTFDHDTLGELAASIAEHGLLQPIAVRPHGVGRYLIVAGERRWRASRMAGLTEVPVIVKDVTDEQAMELALVENLQREDLDPVEEAAGIRELMTRCNLTQEQAAQKLGKSRSALANSLRLLNLPENVLELLKSGFINIGHAKVILSLPTPELQEQAAQIIADNQLNVRQAEALCKKLAKQLSLIHISEP
;
A
#
# COMPACT_ATOMS: atom_id res chain seq x y z
N MET A 1 -8.30 -27.62 50.06
CA MET A 1 -7.66 -27.91 48.79
C MET A 1 -8.47 -27.32 47.65
N ALA A 2 -8.14 -26.18 47.17
CA ALA A 2 -8.83 -25.53 46.05
C ALA A 2 -7.81 -25.31 44.93
N LYS A 3 -8.04 -25.94 43.79
CA LYS A 3 -7.21 -25.87 42.57
C LYS A 3 -7.51 -24.57 41.79
N GLY A 4 -6.49 -23.75 41.63
CA GLY A 4 -6.54 -22.56 40.76
C GLY A 4 -6.74 -22.90 39.31
N ARG A 5 -7.69 -22.24 38.65
CA ARG A 5 -7.86 -22.20 37.20
C ARG A 5 -7.04 -21.05 36.64
N GLY A 6 -6.03 -21.41 35.85
CA GLY A 6 -5.13 -20.49 35.17
C GLY A 6 -5.87 -19.67 34.12
N GLY A 7 -5.60 -18.38 34.13
CA GLY A 7 -6.11 -17.41 33.18
C GLY A 7 -5.35 -17.44 31.87
N LEU A 8 -5.97 -17.96 30.82
CA LEU A 8 -5.53 -17.82 29.41
C LEU A 8 -6.37 -16.77 28.62
N GLY A 9 -7.25 -16.04 29.30
CA GLY A 9 -8.18 -15.11 28.64
C GLY A 9 -7.73 -13.66 28.55
N ARG A 10 -6.71 -13.22 29.30
CA ARG A 10 -6.31 -11.81 29.39
C ARG A 10 -5.21 -11.37 28.42
N GLY A 11 -4.53 -12.31 27.76
CA GLY A 11 -3.44 -12.02 26.83
C GLY A 11 -3.89 -11.78 25.39
N LEU A 12 -5.08 -12.22 25.02
CA LEU A 12 -5.60 -12.03 23.67
C LEU A 12 -6.35 -10.69 23.50
N GLU A 13 -6.98 -10.18 24.53
CA GLU A 13 -7.65 -8.87 24.49
C GLU A 13 -6.64 -7.71 24.34
N SER A 14 -5.49 -7.78 24.99
CA SER A 14 -4.46 -6.74 24.88
C SER A 14 -3.73 -6.70 23.51
N LEU A 15 -3.80 -7.78 22.73
CA LEU A 15 -3.23 -7.81 21.38
C LEU A 15 -4.15 -7.19 20.31
N PHE A 16 -5.42 -7.00 20.62
CA PHE A 16 -6.38 -6.34 19.74
C PHE A 16 -6.56 -4.85 20.05
N GLU A 17 -6.14 -4.37 21.23
CA GLU A 17 -6.21 -2.96 21.62
C GLU A 17 -5.07 -2.11 21.04
N ASP A 18 -3.90 -2.69 20.70
CA ASP A 18 -2.72 -1.95 20.23
C ASP A 18 -2.60 -1.79 18.70
N ALA A 19 -3.55 -2.33 17.91
CA ALA A 19 -3.47 -2.32 16.43
C ALA A 19 -4.49 -1.41 15.72
N ALA A 20 -5.29 -0.62 16.46
CA ALA A 20 -6.14 0.39 15.86
C ALA A 20 -5.60 1.78 16.20
N PRO A 21 -5.34 2.66 15.21
CA PRO A 21 -5.14 4.06 15.53
C PRO A 21 -6.41 4.55 16.23
N SER A 22 -6.27 4.98 17.48
CA SER A 22 -7.33 5.52 18.33
C SER A 22 -7.91 6.79 17.72
N PHE A 23 -8.85 6.62 16.78
CA PHE A 23 -9.81 7.63 16.41
C PHE A 23 -11.10 7.33 17.17
N GLU A 24 -11.10 7.61 18.47
CA GLU A 24 -12.34 7.80 19.24
C GLU A 24 -12.98 9.11 18.78
N SER A 25 -13.62 9.10 17.62
CA SER A 25 -14.68 10.03 17.27
C SER A 25 -15.94 9.20 17.05
N ASP A 26 -17.02 9.64 17.65
CA ASP A 26 -18.39 9.09 17.70
C ASP A 26 -18.76 8.38 16.37
N THR A 27 -18.45 7.08 16.27
CA THR A 27 -18.61 6.30 15.04
C THR A 27 -20.05 5.85 14.96
N ARG A 28 -20.95 6.73 14.53
CA ARG A 28 -22.36 6.38 14.26
C ARG A 28 -22.45 5.72 12.90
N ILE A 29 -23.00 4.49 12.89
CA ILE A 29 -23.43 3.84 11.65
C ILE A 29 -24.79 4.41 11.31
N GLU A 30 -24.87 5.06 10.17
CA GLU A 30 -26.12 5.63 9.62
C GLU A 30 -26.47 4.88 8.33
N THR A 31 -27.71 4.95 7.91
CA THR A 31 -28.15 4.45 6.61
C THR A 31 -28.39 5.61 5.68
N LEU A 32 -27.69 5.63 4.55
CA LEU A 32 -27.84 6.70 3.55
C LEU A 32 -28.30 6.16 2.20
N PRO A 33 -29.11 6.93 1.47
CA PRO A 33 -29.44 6.63 0.08
C PRO A 33 -28.18 6.59 -0.81
N LEU A 34 -28.02 5.55 -1.62
CA LEU A 34 -26.89 5.43 -2.54
C LEU A 34 -26.72 6.58 -3.52
N ARG A 35 -27.82 7.27 -3.87
CA ARG A 35 -27.83 8.46 -4.74
C ARG A 35 -27.16 9.69 -4.11
N GLU A 36 -27.01 9.72 -2.79
CA GLU A 36 -26.39 10.81 -2.04
C GLU A 36 -24.89 10.58 -1.84
N ILE A 37 -24.38 9.39 -2.22
CA ILE A 37 -22.99 8.98 -2.06
C ILE A 37 -22.32 8.98 -3.43
N GLU A 38 -21.22 9.70 -3.55
CA GLU A 38 -20.42 9.83 -4.78
C GLU A 38 -18.97 9.35 -4.53
N PRO A 39 -18.33 8.75 -5.55
CA PRO A 39 -16.90 8.45 -5.46
C PRO A 39 -16.08 9.73 -5.44
N ASP A 40 -15.01 9.76 -4.66
CA ASP A 40 -14.11 10.90 -4.66
C ASP A 40 -13.26 10.86 -5.95
N PRO A 41 -13.26 11.93 -6.79
CA PRO A 41 -12.51 11.97 -8.04
C PRO A 41 -11.00 11.87 -7.85
N ASP A 42 -10.50 12.20 -6.67
CA ASP A 42 -9.08 12.16 -6.32
C ASP A 42 -8.62 10.80 -5.76
N GLN A 43 -9.49 9.78 -5.76
CA GLN A 43 -9.15 8.43 -5.33
C GLN A 43 -8.03 7.83 -6.19
N PRO A 44 -7.00 7.24 -5.56
CA PRO A 44 -5.83 6.69 -6.26
C PRO A 44 -6.16 5.44 -7.09
N ARG A 45 -7.19 4.69 -6.72
CA ARG A 45 -7.58 3.46 -7.40
C ARG A 45 -8.57 3.72 -8.52
N LYS A 46 -8.11 3.61 -9.80
CA LYS A 46 -8.94 3.84 -11.00
C LYS A 46 -9.41 2.56 -11.71
N THR A 47 -8.76 1.42 -11.44
CA THR A 47 -9.07 0.14 -12.09
C THR A 47 -9.75 -0.82 -11.13
N PHE A 48 -10.89 -1.37 -11.57
CA PHE A 48 -11.66 -2.37 -10.84
C PHE A 48 -11.91 -3.55 -11.77
N ASP A 49 -11.55 -4.74 -11.33
CA ASP A 49 -11.84 -5.97 -12.04
C ASP A 49 -13.34 -6.28 -11.99
N HIS A 50 -13.95 -6.47 -13.16
CA HIS A 50 -15.39 -6.68 -13.33
C HIS A 50 -15.87 -8.01 -12.73
N ASP A 51 -15.08 -9.07 -12.83
CA ASP A 51 -15.48 -10.40 -12.37
C ASP A 51 -15.55 -10.44 -10.84
N THR A 52 -14.52 -9.93 -10.17
CA THR A 52 -14.49 -9.85 -8.70
C THR A 52 -15.51 -8.86 -8.13
N LEU A 53 -15.94 -7.88 -8.92
CA LEU A 53 -16.99 -6.95 -8.53
C LEU A 53 -18.38 -7.58 -8.64
N GLY A 54 -18.59 -8.44 -9.66
CA GLY A 54 -19.82 -9.21 -9.85
C GLY A 54 -20.09 -10.20 -8.73
N GLU A 55 -19.05 -10.94 -8.29
CA GLU A 55 -19.16 -11.86 -7.14
C GLU A 55 -19.53 -11.11 -5.86
N LEU A 56 -18.92 -9.96 -5.62
CA LEU A 56 -19.26 -9.12 -4.47
C LEU A 56 -20.69 -8.59 -4.54
N ALA A 57 -21.15 -8.20 -5.74
CA ALA A 57 -22.54 -7.73 -5.93
C ALA A 57 -23.56 -8.84 -5.67
N ALA A 58 -23.29 -10.09 -6.10
CA ALA A 58 -24.14 -11.24 -5.82
C ALA A 58 -24.22 -11.53 -4.31
N SER A 59 -23.09 -11.49 -3.62
CA SER A 59 -23.05 -11.65 -2.14
C SER A 59 -23.82 -10.53 -1.43
N ILE A 60 -23.69 -9.30 -1.88
CA ILE A 60 -24.44 -8.15 -1.30
C ILE A 60 -25.93 -8.25 -1.58
N ALA A 61 -26.34 -8.76 -2.74
CA ALA A 61 -27.77 -8.96 -3.06
C ALA A 61 -28.42 -9.99 -2.14
N GLU A 62 -27.67 -11.03 -1.72
CA GLU A 62 -28.18 -12.11 -0.86
C GLU A 62 -28.14 -11.74 0.63
N HIS A 63 -27.06 -11.12 1.11
CA HIS A 63 -26.79 -10.92 2.53
C HIS A 63 -26.84 -9.47 3.00
N GLY A 64 -27.00 -8.53 2.05
CA GLY A 64 -26.86 -7.10 2.32
C GLY A 64 -25.39 -6.68 2.49
N LEU A 65 -25.18 -5.39 2.71
CA LEU A 65 -23.85 -4.84 2.95
C LEU A 65 -23.47 -4.97 4.43
N LEU A 66 -22.62 -5.95 4.76
CA LEU A 66 -22.22 -6.23 6.15
C LEU A 66 -21.22 -5.20 6.71
N GLN A 67 -20.30 -4.70 5.88
CA GLN A 67 -19.32 -3.69 6.28
C GLN A 67 -19.74 -2.31 5.77
N PRO A 68 -19.91 -1.30 6.65
CA PRO A 68 -20.30 0.03 6.24
C PRO A 68 -19.28 0.69 5.31
N ILE A 69 -19.77 1.59 4.47
CA ILE A 69 -18.93 2.46 3.63
C ILE A 69 -18.53 3.68 4.46
N ALA A 70 -17.24 4.04 4.49
CA ALA A 70 -16.81 5.26 5.13
C ALA A 70 -17.00 6.45 4.18
N VAL A 71 -17.76 7.45 4.63
CA VAL A 71 -18.10 8.64 3.85
C VAL A 71 -17.80 9.92 4.65
N ARG A 72 -17.65 11.04 3.96
CA ARG A 72 -17.55 12.37 4.57
C ARG A 72 -18.60 13.32 3.95
N PRO A 73 -19.10 14.30 4.68
CA PRO A 73 -20.02 15.28 4.12
C PRO A 73 -19.35 16.08 2.98
N HIS A 74 -20.12 16.34 1.91
CA HIS A 74 -19.67 17.14 0.78
C HIS A 74 -20.83 18.00 0.25
N GLY A 75 -20.88 19.26 0.70
CA GLY A 75 -22.00 20.13 0.38
C GLY A 75 -23.29 19.74 1.10
N VAL A 76 -24.43 20.18 0.56
CA VAL A 76 -25.74 19.97 1.19
C VAL A 76 -26.31 18.62 0.77
N GLY A 77 -26.44 17.68 1.71
CA GLY A 77 -27.09 16.38 1.49
C GLY A 77 -26.34 15.44 0.55
N ARG A 78 -25.02 15.64 0.38
CA ARG A 78 -24.14 14.75 -0.40
C ARG A 78 -22.95 14.29 0.41
N TYR A 79 -22.42 13.13 0.04
CA TYR A 79 -21.33 12.48 0.73
C TYR A 79 -20.31 11.96 -0.27
N LEU A 80 -19.02 12.15 0.00
CA LEU A 80 -17.92 11.52 -0.75
C LEU A 80 -17.40 10.29 -0.03
N ILE A 81 -17.07 9.27 -0.81
CA ILE A 81 -16.51 8.02 -0.30
C ILE A 81 -15.06 8.26 0.14
N VAL A 82 -14.77 8.02 1.41
CA VAL A 82 -13.42 8.00 1.97
C VAL A 82 -12.80 6.61 1.78
N ALA A 83 -13.58 5.54 2.09
CA ALA A 83 -13.14 4.16 1.92
C ALA A 83 -14.33 3.24 1.62
N GLY A 84 -14.11 2.21 0.79
CA GLY A 84 -15.13 1.22 0.42
C GLY A 84 -15.78 1.43 -0.94
N GLU A 85 -15.10 2.03 -1.92
CA GLU A 85 -15.66 2.27 -3.26
C GLU A 85 -16.10 0.97 -3.97
N ARG A 86 -15.34 -0.14 -3.82
CA ARG A 86 -15.77 -1.46 -4.36
C ARG A 86 -17.13 -1.88 -3.81
N ARG A 87 -17.35 -1.71 -2.51
CA ARG A 87 -18.62 -2.01 -1.82
C ARG A 87 -19.75 -1.12 -2.34
N TRP A 88 -19.49 0.15 -2.54
CA TRP A 88 -20.47 1.08 -3.12
C TRP A 88 -20.85 0.68 -4.56
N ARG A 89 -19.86 0.38 -5.42
CA ARG A 89 -20.12 -0.06 -6.80
C ARG A 89 -20.89 -1.37 -6.83
N ALA A 90 -20.49 -2.36 -6.02
CA ALA A 90 -21.18 -3.63 -5.92
C ALA A 90 -22.61 -3.49 -5.35
N SER A 91 -22.85 -2.60 -4.38
CA SER A 91 -24.19 -2.29 -3.87
C SER A 91 -25.09 -1.68 -4.94
N ARG A 92 -24.56 -0.81 -5.81
CA ARG A 92 -25.29 -0.29 -6.97
C ARG A 92 -25.64 -1.39 -7.97
N MET A 93 -24.70 -2.30 -8.27
CA MET A 93 -24.95 -3.46 -9.15
C MET A 93 -25.97 -4.42 -8.55
N ALA A 94 -25.96 -4.60 -7.23
CA ALA A 94 -26.94 -5.41 -6.49
C ALA A 94 -28.34 -4.76 -6.41
N GLY A 95 -28.50 -3.50 -6.87
CA GLY A 95 -29.78 -2.79 -6.87
C GLY A 95 -30.23 -2.28 -5.51
N LEU A 96 -29.33 -2.12 -4.54
CA LEU A 96 -29.64 -1.53 -3.25
C LEU A 96 -29.98 -0.05 -3.42
N THR A 97 -30.96 0.43 -2.66
CA THR A 97 -31.35 1.86 -2.62
C THR A 97 -30.63 2.63 -1.51
N GLU A 98 -30.31 1.93 -0.43
CA GLU A 98 -29.69 2.46 0.78
C GLU A 98 -28.58 1.54 1.26
N VAL A 99 -27.57 2.09 1.94
CA VAL A 99 -26.44 1.33 2.48
C VAL A 99 -26.04 1.85 3.86
N PRO A 100 -25.52 0.98 4.75
CA PRO A 100 -24.93 1.42 6.00
C PRO A 100 -23.62 2.17 5.72
N VAL A 101 -23.45 3.30 6.37
CA VAL A 101 -22.28 4.18 6.25
C VAL A 101 -21.75 4.57 7.63
N ILE A 102 -20.47 4.90 7.66
CA ILE A 102 -19.86 5.61 8.76
C ILE A 102 -19.54 7.02 8.26
N VAL A 103 -20.21 8.02 8.83
CA VAL A 103 -19.93 9.41 8.51
C VAL A 103 -18.71 9.85 9.33
N LYS A 104 -17.65 10.23 8.63
CA LYS A 104 -16.42 10.77 9.22
C LYS A 104 -16.39 12.28 9.02
N ASP A 105 -16.24 13.01 10.08
CA ASP A 105 -15.99 14.45 10.03
C ASP A 105 -14.50 14.68 9.84
N VAL A 106 -14.05 14.51 8.61
CA VAL A 106 -12.63 14.64 8.22
C VAL A 106 -12.48 15.69 7.13
N THR A 107 -11.39 16.46 7.18
CA THR A 107 -11.04 17.38 6.12
C THR A 107 -10.67 16.65 4.83
N ASP A 108 -10.65 17.37 3.68
CA ASP A 108 -10.21 16.81 2.40
C ASP A 108 -8.81 16.18 2.48
N GLU A 109 -7.90 16.86 3.19
CA GLU A 109 -6.53 16.37 3.41
C GLU A 109 -6.49 15.07 4.22
N GLN A 110 -7.28 15.00 5.30
CA GLN A 110 -7.39 13.80 6.12
C GLN A 110 -8.05 12.64 5.38
N ALA A 111 -9.08 12.92 4.57
CA ALA A 111 -9.73 11.91 3.75
C ALA A 111 -8.77 11.33 2.70
N MET A 112 -7.99 12.20 2.03
CA MET A 112 -6.96 11.79 1.08
C MET A 112 -5.86 10.95 1.76
N GLU A 113 -5.40 11.36 2.93
CA GLU A 113 -4.41 10.60 3.72
C GLU A 113 -4.93 9.20 4.05
N LEU A 114 -6.16 9.09 4.57
CA LEU A 114 -6.78 7.81 4.90
C LEU A 114 -6.90 6.89 3.67
N ALA A 115 -7.28 7.43 2.52
CA ALA A 115 -7.39 6.66 1.28
C ALA A 115 -6.03 6.14 0.78
N LEU A 116 -4.97 6.96 0.89
CA LEU A 116 -3.62 6.57 0.53
C LEU A 116 -3.06 5.50 1.47
N VAL A 117 -3.27 5.64 2.78
CA VAL A 117 -2.85 4.66 3.78
C VAL A 117 -3.58 3.33 3.57
N GLU A 118 -4.92 3.35 3.36
CA GLU A 118 -5.71 2.14 3.10
C GLU A 118 -5.19 1.41 1.86
N ASN A 119 -4.93 2.14 0.77
CA ASN A 119 -4.39 1.55 -0.45
C ASN A 119 -3.00 0.92 -0.26
N LEU A 120 -2.15 1.53 0.59
CA LEU A 120 -0.82 1.00 0.92
C LEU A 120 -0.83 -0.21 1.87
N GLN A 121 -1.93 -0.44 2.58
CA GLN A 121 -2.11 -1.62 3.46
C GLN A 121 -2.64 -2.85 2.72
N ARG A 122 -2.79 -2.79 1.41
CA ARG A 122 -3.18 -3.96 0.60
C ARG A 122 -2.04 -4.98 0.56
N GLU A 123 -2.42 -6.27 0.62
CA GLU A 123 -1.46 -7.39 0.61
C GLU A 123 -0.90 -7.71 -0.79
N ASP A 124 -1.54 -7.22 -1.85
CA ASP A 124 -1.25 -7.56 -3.26
C ASP A 124 -0.37 -6.54 -4.00
N LEU A 125 0.21 -5.55 -3.29
CA LEU A 125 1.08 -4.54 -3.91
C LEU A 125 2.46 -5.13 -4.25
N ASP A 126 2.92 -4.85 -5.47
CA ASP A 126 4.31 -5.09 -5.81
C ASP A 126 5.26 -4.09 -5.10
N PRO A 127 6.55 -4.42 -4.92
CA PRO A 127 7.50 -3.57 -4.19
C PRO A 127 7.69 -2.16 -4.80
N VAL A 128 7.48 -2.02 -6.11
CA VAL A 128 7.63 -0.73 -6.81
C VAL A 128 6.37 0.09 -6.63
N GLU A 129 5.18 -0.53 -6.70
CA GLU A 129 3.90 0.10 -6.39
C GLU A 129 3.86 0.58 -4.94
N GLU A 130 4.30 -0.25 -3.99
CA GLU A 130 4.41 0.14 -2.59
C GLU A 130 5.31 1.37 -2.42
N ALA A 131 6.51 1.36 -3.02
CA ALA A 131 7.44 2.48 -2.94
C ALA A 131 6.87 3.76 -3.57
N ALA A 132 6.18 3.65 -4.71
CA ALA A 132 5.53 4.77 -5.37
C ALA A 132 4.40 5.35 -4.52
N GLY A 133 3.56 4.52 -3.94
CA GLY A 133 2.48 4.93 -3.04
C GLY A 133 3.00 5.61 -1.78
N ILE A 134 4.09 5.10 -1.17
CA ILE A 134 4.75 5.75 -0.03
C ILE A 134 5.24 7.17 -0.42
N ARG A 135 5.85 7.32 -1.59
CA ARG A 135 6.30 8.63 -2.08
C ARG A 135 5.11 9.57 -2.32
N GLU A 136 4.02 9.06 -2.88
CA GLU A 136 2.79 9.83 -3.09
C GLU A 136 2.20 10.31 -1.75
N LEU A 137 2.05 9.41 -0.77
CA LEU A 137 1.60 9.74 0.59
C LEU A 137 2.44 10.85 1.21
N MET A 138 3.77 10.72 1.17
CA MET A 138 4.67 11.73 1.72
C MET A 138 4.53 13.08 1.03
N THR A 139 4.42 13.08 -0.31
CA THR A 139 4.34 14.31 -1.11
C THR A 139 3.00 15.02 -0.92
N ARG A 140 1.89 14.29 -1.01
CA ARG A 140 0.54 14.88 -0.94
C ARG A 140 0.16 15.34 0.46
N CYS A 141 0.61 14.60 1.49
CA CYS A 141 0.32 14.92 2.88
C CYS A 141 1.46 15.66 3.59
N ASN A 142 2.49 16.07 2.85
CA ASN A 142 3.69 16.78 3.35
C ASN A 142 4.32 16.10 4.59
N LEU A 143 4.47 14.77 4.53
CA LEU A 143 4.98 13.96 5.63
C LEU A 143 6.49 13.74 5.52
N THR A 144 7.17 13.74 6.65
CA THR A 144 8.53 13.22 6.76
C THR A 144 8.55 11.69 6.65
N GLN A 145 9.72 11.09 6.35
CA GLN A 145 9.87 9.63 6.32
C GLN A 145 9.51 8.98 7.67
N GLU A 146 9.77 9.66 8.77
CA GLU A 146 9.45 9.17 10.11
C GLU A 146 7.94 9.15 10.37
N GLN A 147 7.25 10.23 10.02
CA GLN A 147 5.79 10.32 10.13
C GLN A 147 5.08 9.30 9.23
N ALA A 148 5.54 9.15 7.97
CA ALA A 148 4.98 8.16 7.06
C ALA A 148 5.21 6.72 7.56
N ALA A 149 6.40 6.43 8.10
CA ALA A 149 6.70 5.12 8.68
C ALA A 149 5.78 4.80 9.87
N GLN A 150 5.58 5.77 10.78
CA GLN A 150 4.67 5.62 11.92
C GLN A 150 3.23 5.34 11.46
N LYS A 151 2.71 6.10 10.48
CA LYS A 151 1.35 5.92 9.94
C LYS A 151 1.15 4.56 9.26
N LEU A 152 2.19 4.02 8.63
CA LEU A 152 2.17 2.72 7.95
C LEU A 152 2.53 1.54 8.86
N GLY A 153 2.84 1.77 10.14
CA GLY A 153 3.29 0.72 11.05
C GLY A 153 4.63 0.09 10.66
N LYS A 154 5.49 0.82 9.91
CA LYS A 154 6.78 0.36 9.41
C LYS A 154 7.94 1.05 10.12
N SER A 155 9.11 0.40 10.14
CA SER A 155 10.31 1.09 10.59
C SER A 155 10.76 2.14 9.57
N ARG A 156 11.36 3.25 10.04
CA ARG A 156 11.93 4.28 9.17
C ARG A 156 12.96 3.70 8.18
N SER A 157 13.75 2.72 8.62
CA SER A 157 14.75 2.05 7.76
C SER A 157 14.11 1.20 6.66
N ALA A 158 13.00 0.51 6.97
CA ALA A 158 12.24 -0.24 5.96
C ALA A 158 11.67 0.69 4.90
N LEU A 159 11.03 1.79 5.33
CA LEU A 159 10.46 2.79 4.43
C LEU A 159 11.53 3.45 3.56
N ALA A 160 12.67 3.86 4.13
CA ALA A 160 13.78 4.42 3.36
C ALA A 160 14.33 3.41 2.32
N ASN A 161 14.39 2.12 2.64
CA ASN A 161 14.78 1.09 1.69
C ASN A 161 13.77 0.91 0.55
N SER A 162 12.46 0.95 0.83
CA SER A 162 11.43 0.93 -0.22
C SER A 162 11.57 2.14 -1.15
N LEU A 163 11.70 3.34 -0.61
CA LEU A 163 11.87 4.56 -1.41
C LEU A 163 13.12 4.54 -2.30
N ARG A 164 14.22 3.93 -1.83
CA ARG A 164 15.45 3.80 -2.63
C ARG A 164 15.25 2.98 -3.90
N LEU A 165 14.30 2.03 -3.93
CA LEU A 165 14.00 1.24 -5.13
C LEU A 165 13.63 2.14 -6.32
N LEU A 166 12.96 3.26 -6.07
CA LEU A 166 12.55 4.21 -7.11
C LEU A 166 13.71 4.98 -7.77
N ASN A 167 14.95 4.81 -7.27
CA ASN A 167 16.15 5.36 -7.89
C ASN A 167 16.78 4.41 -8.91
N LEU A 168 16.23 3.20 -9.07
CA LEU A 168 16.67 2.26 -10.09
C LEU A 168 16.19 2.70 -11.48
N PRO A 169 16.95 2.39 -12.54
CA PRO A 169 16.50 2.57 -13.92
C PRO A 169 15.19 1.83 -14.21
N GLU A 170 14.41 2.36 -15.15
CA GLU A 170 13.07 1.82 -15.46
C GLU A 170 13.12 0.35 -15.88
N ASN A 171 14.10 -0.03 -16.71
CA ASN A 171 14.30 -1.42 -17.11
C ASN A 171 14.52 -2.38 -15.92
N VAL A 172 15.22 -1.90 -14.88
CA VAL A 172 15.47 -2.69 -13.65
C VAL A 172 14.19 -2.78 -12.81
N LEU A 173 13.40 -1.71 -12.75
CA LEU A 173 12.10 -1.72 -12.08
C LEU A 173 11.12 -2.68 -12.76
N GLU A 174 11.13 -2.78 -14.09
CA GLU A 174 10.32 -3.74 -14.84
C GLU A 174 10.70 -5.18 -14.53
N LEU A 175 12.00 -5.49 -14.45
CA LEU A 175 12.48 -6.82 -14.04
C LEU A 175 12.07 -7.18 -12.61
N LEU A 176 12.03 -6.18 -11.72
CA LEU A 176 11.55 -6.35 -10.34
C LEU A 176 10.05 -6.61 -10.28
N LYS A 177 9.24 -5.83 -11.02
CA LYS A 177 7.78 -6.02 -11.12
C LYS A 177 7.40 -7.38 -11.71
N SER A 178 8.13 -7.80 -12.74
CA SER A 178 7.90 -9.08 -13.41
C SER A 178 8.42 -10.28 -12.60
N GLY A 179 9.11 -10.06 -11.46
CA GLY A 179 9.62 -11.12 -10.62
C GLY A 179 10.90 -11.82 -11.13
N PHE A 180 11.51 -11.34 -12.24
CA PHE A 180 12.80 -11.86 -12.71
C PHE A 180 13.94 -11.57 -11.74
N ILE A 181 13.84 -10.47 -11.00
CA ILE A 181 14.71 -10.14 -9.87
C ILE A 181 13.85 -9.87 -8.63
N ASN A 182 14.42 -10.07 -7.44
CA ASN A 182 13.73 -9.80 -6.17
C ASN A 182 14.31 -8.55 -5.47
N ILE A 183 13.68 -8.13 -4.36
CA ILE A 183 14.12 -6.97 -3.55
C ILE A 183 15.57 -7.10 -3.08
N GLY A 184 16.04 -8.32 -2.78
CA GLY A 184 17.43 -8.58 -2.41
C GLY A 184 18.39 -8.22 -3.53
N HIS A 185 18.07 -8.61 -4.78
CA HIS A 185 18.83 -8.24 -5.97
C HIS A 185 18.82 -6.73 -6.20
N ALA A 186 17.64 -6.10 -6.12
CA ALA A 186 17.49 -4.65 -6.29
C ALA A 186 18.36 -3.84 -5.30
N LYS A 187 18.43 -4.27 -4.02
CA LYS A 187 19.29 -3.64 -3.01
C LYS A 187 20.77 -3.72 -3.37
N VAL A 188 21.21 -4.86 -3.90
CA VAL A 188 22.59 -5.05 -4.33
C VAL A 188 22.90 -4.21 -5.56
N ILE A 189 22.01 -4.18 -6.55
CA ILE A 189 22.14 -3.37 -7.77
C ILE A 189 22.23 -1.88 -7.44
N LEU A 190 21.47 -1.39 -6.46
CA LEU A 190 21.52 0.01 -5.99
C LEU A 190 22.89 0.44 -5.43
N SER A 191 23.78 -0.50 -5.12
CA SER A 191 25.16 -0.19 -4.70
C SER A 191 26.10 0.20 -5.86
N LEU A 192 25.68 -0.05 -7.09
CA LEU A 192 26.46 0.31 -8.28
C LEU A 192 26.33 1.80 -8.57
N PRO A 193 27.44 2.45 -8.99
CA PRO A 193 27.52 3.89 -9.05
C PRO A 193 26.79 4.52 -10.27
N THR A 194 26.55 3.76 -11.34
CA THR A 194 25.94 4.30 -12.56
C THR A 194 24.73 3.49 -13.01
N PRO A 195 23.73 4.14 -13.65
CA PRO A 195 22.55 3.46 -14.18
C PRO A 195 22.89 2.35 -15.17
N GLU A 196 23.88 2.55 -16.03
CA GLU A 196 24.31 1.58 -17.05
C GLU A 196 24.82 0.27 -16.40
N LEU A 197 25.60 0.38 -15.31
CA LEU A 197 26.05 -0.77 -14.56
C LEU A 197 24.91 -1.46 -13.81
N GLN A 198 23.93 -0.69 -13.34
CA GLN A 198 22.74 -1.22 -12.69
C GLN A 198 21.90 -2.04 -13.69
N GLU A 199 21.68 -1.54 -14.89
CA GLU A 199 20.98 -2.24 -15.96
C GLU A 199 21.73 -3.49 -16.41
N GLN A 200 23.04 -3.38 -16.63
CA GLN A 200 23.88 -4.53 -17.00
C GLN A 200 23.84 -5.63 -15.92
N ALA A 201 23.98 -5.25 -14.66
CA ALA A 201 23.94 -6.20 -13.55
C ALA A 201 22.57 -6.87 -13.45
N ALA A 202 21.47 -6.10 -13.58
CA ALA A 202 20.11 -6.60 -13.50
C ALA A 202 19.84 -7.63 -14.61
N GLN A 203 20.29 -7.34 -15.84
CA GLN A 203 20.12 -8.26 -16.96
C GLN A 203 20.89 -9.56 -16.75
N ILE A 204 22.15 -9.50 -16.33
CA ILE A 204 22.97 -10.70 -16.04
C ILE A 204 22.34 -11.53 -14.91
N ILE A 205 21.81 -10.89 -13.86
CA ILE A 205 21.15 -11.55 -12.75
C ILE A 205 19.90 -12.28 -13.21
N ALA A 206 19.07 -11.63 -14.04
CA ALA A 206 17.84 -12.19 -14.57
C ALA A 206 18.12 -13.37 -15.52
N ASP A 207 19.00 -13.20 -16.51
CA ASP A 207 19.31 -14.20 -17.54
C ASP A 207 19.93 -15.48 -16.94
N ASN A 208 20.77 -15.34 -15.92
CA ASN A 208 21.47 -16.46 -15.29
C ASN A 208 20.78 -16.95 -14.01
N GLN A 209 19.63 -16.36 -13.63
CA GLN A 209 18.88 -16.70 -12.42
C GLN A 209 19.76 -16.74 -11.16
N LEU A 210 20.65 -15.76 -11.01
CA LEU A 210 21.60 -15.69 -9.90
C LEU A 210 20.87 -15.51 -8.58
N ASN A 211 21.40 -16.15 -7.52
CA ASN A 211 20.92 -15.84 -6.17
C ASN A 211 21.55 -14.52 -5.65
N VAL A 212 21.03 -14.01 -4.54
CA VAL A 212 21.46 -12.70 -3.99
C VAL A 212 22.99 -12.67 -3.69
N ARG A 213 23.56 -13.75 -3.19
CA ARG A 213 25.02 -13.84 -2.91
C ARG A 213 25.87 -13.78 -4.18
N GLN A 214 25.40 -14.45 -5.25
CA GLN A 214 26.06 -14.39 -6.56
C GLN A 214 25.93 -12.99 -7.18
N ALA A 215 24.77 -12.36 -7.03
CA ALA A 215 24.55 -10.97 -7.45
C ALA A 215 25.48 -9.99 -6.71
N GLU A 216 25.69 -10.17 -5.40
CA GLU A 216 26.65 -9.37 -4.63
C GLU A 216 28.08 -9.52 -5.18
N ALA A 217 28.50 -10.75 -5.49
CA ALA A 217 29.83 -11.00 -6.05
C ALA A 217 29.98 -10.35 -7.45
N LEU A 218 28.93 -10.44 -8.29
CA LEU A 218 28.89 -9.79 -9.60
C LEU A 218 29.00 -8.26 -9.47
N CYS A 219 28.18 -7.63 -8.64
CA CYS A 219 28.21 -6.18 -8.47
C CYS A 219 29.54 -5.67 -7.91
N LYS A 220 30.15 -6.40 -6.97
CA LYS A 220 31.52 -6.09 -6.48
C LYS A 220 32.57 -6.16 -7.60
N LYS A 221 32.44 -7.11 -8.52
CA LYS A 221 33.34 -7.26 -9.66
C LYS A 221 33.17 -6.08 -10.65
N LEU A 222 31.94 -5.74 -10.99
CA LEU A 222 31.62 -4.63 -11.89
C LEU A 222 32.11 -3.27 -11.33
N ALA A 223 31.87 -3.03 -10.04
CA ALA A 223 32.34 -1.81 -9.38
C ALA A 223 33.88 -1.69 -9.39
N LYS A 224 34.62 -2.80 -9.20
CA LYS A 224 36.09 -2.82 -9.28
C LYS A 224 36.59 -2.54 -10.69
N GLN A 225 35.97 -3.08 -11.71
CA GLN A 225 36.38 -2.83 -13.11
C GLN A 225 36.29 -1.35 -13.46
N LEU A 226 35.25 -0.64 -13.01
CA LEU A 226 35.12 0.79 -13.24
C LEU A 226 36.23 1.59 -12.52
N SER A 227 36.59 1.22 -11.29
CA SER A 227 37.65 1.91 -10.55
C SER A 227 39.03 1.75 -11.19
N LEU A 228 39.28 0.63 -11.87
CA LEU A 228 40.56 0.39 -12.58
C LEU A 228 40.63 1.19 -13.89
N ILE A 229 39.51 1.40 -14.57
CA ILE A 229 39.46 2.21 -15.81
C ILE A 229 39.71 3.70 -15.49
N HIS A 230 39.15 4.21 -14.39
CA HIS A 230 39.35 5.61 -13.96
C HIS A 230 40.77 5.93 -13.45
N ILE A 231 41.54 4.92 -13.07
CA ILE A 231 42.93 5.10 -12.63
C ILE A 231 43.94 5.06 -13.80
N SER A 232 43.51 4.58 -14.97
CA SER A 232 44.34 4.42 -16.15
C SER A 232 44.21 5.51 -17.23
N GLU A 233 43.39 6.53 -16.99
CA GLU A 233 43.39 7.75 -17.84
C GLU A 233 44.34 8.78 -17.24
N PRO A 234 45.39 9.17 -17.98
CA PRO A 234 46.36 10.18 -17.57
C PRO A 234 45.81 11.61 -17.61
#